data_90efb3fee11d2751a954bfcdedf6349a
#
_entry.id   90efb3fee11d2751a954bfcdedf6349a
#
_cell.length_a   1.000
_cell.length_b   1.000
_cell.length_c   1.000
_cell.angle_alpha   90.00
_cell.angle_beta   90.00
_cell.angle_gamma   90.00
#
_symmetry.space_group_name_H-M   'P 1'
#
loop_
_entity.id
_entity.type
_entity.pdbx_description
1 polymer ?
#
loop_
_entity_poly.entity_id
_entity_poly.type
_entity_poly.pdbx_seq_one_letter_code
_entity_poly.pdbx_strand_id
1 'polypeptide(L)'
;AFFLTPEGEAYYYDKRHLFRMGQETEHFTAGSQRPVISYRGWNILLLVCYDLRFPVWSRNVNNEYDLLIYVANWPVPRRRVWDILLQARALENISYVCGVNRIGTDGNQIPYSGGSVIYSPKGDLLASVPDYEEGTATATLDLSVLREFRQKFPAWKDADAFSIRLWNE
;
A
#
# COMPACT_ATOMS: atom_id res chain seq x y z
N ALA A 1 7.06 -4.26 8.23
CA ALA A 1 5.74 -3.90 8.78
C ALA A 1 5.13 -5.08 9.52
N PHE A 2 4.19 -4.79 10.42
CA PHE A 2 3.49 -5.79 11.21
C PHE A 2 1.99 -5.60 11.07
N PHE A 3 1.26 -6.71 11.01
CA PHE A 3 -0.18 -6.75 11.16
C PHE A 3 -0.49 -7.64 12.37
N LEU A 4 -1.10 -7.04 13.39
CA LEU A 4 -1.43 -7.71 14.64
C LEU A 4 -2.94 -7.80 14.76
N THR A 5 -3.46 -9.00 15.06
CA THR A 5 -4.87 -9.18 15.32
C THR A 5 -5.20 -9.00 16.81
N PRO A 6 -6.45 -8.71 17.18
CA PRO A 6 -6.86 -8.65 18.59
C PRO A 6 -6.65 -9.98 19.34
N GLU A 7 -6.62 -11.08 18.62
CA GLU A 7 -6.39 -12.43 19.14
C GLU A 7 -4.90 -12.72 19.42
N GLY A 8 -3.99 -11.78 19.04
CA GLY A 8 -2.56 -11.86 19.25
C GLY A 8 -1.77 -12.53 18.12
N GLU A 9 -2.42 -12.82 16.99
CA GLU A 9 -1.70 -13.29 15.80
C GLU A 9 -0.89 -12.15 15.18
N ALA A 10 0.33 -12.43 14.76
CA ALA A 10 1.25 -11.47 14.16
C ALA A 10 1.69 -11.92 12.77
N TYR A 11 1.51 -11.05 11.81
CA TYR A 11 1.99 -11.21 10.44
C TYR A 11 3.07 -10.18 10.15
N TYR A 12 4.09 -10.56 9.37
CA TYR A 12 5.26 -9.74 9.11
C TYR A 12 5.43 -9.53 7.61
N TYR A 13 5.82 -8.32 7.25
CA TYR A 13 6.29 -7.99 5.92
C TYR A 13 7.62 -7.27 6.00
N ASP A 14 8.65 -7.84 5.41
CA ASP A 14 9.95 -7.22 5.23
C ASP A 14 9.95 -6.45 3.91
N LYS A 15 10.26 -5.16 3.99
CA LYS A 15 10.25 -4.25 2.85
C LYS A 15 11.08 -4.79 1.69
N ARG A 16 10.45 -4.91 0.51
CA ARG A 16 11.15 -5.44 -0.67
C ARG A 16 12.09 -4.42 -1.29
N HIS A 17 11.64 -3.18 -1.46
CA HIS A 17 12.42 -2.16 -2.15
C HIS A 17 13.02 -1.18 -1.14
N LEU A 18 14.29 -1.38 -0.84
CA LEU A 18 15.04 -0.51 0.06
C LEU A 18 15.34 0.83 -0.62
N PHE A 19 15.15 1.93 0.11
CA PHE A 19 15.36 3.27 -0.41
C PHE A 19 16.85 3.63 -0.40
N ARG A 20 17.53 3.41 -1.52
CA ARG A 20 18.98 3.61 -1.67
C ARG A 20 19.42 5.04 -1.35
N MET A 21 18.67 6.06 -1.79
CA MET A 21 19.00 7.46 -1.46
C MET A 21 18.90 7.79 0.03
N GLY A 22 18.22 6.96 0.81
CA GLY A 22 18.15 7.03 2.28
C GLY A 22 19.09 6.04 2.94
N GLN A 23 20.04 5.46 2.21
CA GLN A 23 21.05 4.51 2.72
C GLN A 23 20.44 3.23 3.35
N GLU A 24 19.17 2.93 3.09
CA GLU A 24 18.53 1.72 3.65
C GLU A 24 19.28 0.45 3.22
N THR A 25 19.88 0.43 2.02
CA THR A 25 20.66 -0.72 1.52
C THR A 25 21.95 -0.98 2.28
N GLU A 26 22.41 -0.04 3.09
CA GLU A 26 23.62 -0.18 3.90
C GLU A 26 23.31 -0.76 5.29
N HIS A 27 22.02 -0.70 5.71
CA HIS A 27 21.62 -1.06 7.07
C HIS A 27 20.59 -2.20 7.13
N PHE A 28 19.89 -2.49 6.02
CA PHE A 28 18.81 -3.46 5.97
C PHE A 28 18.98 -4.44 4.82
N THR A 29 18.42 -5.62 5.00
CA THR A 29 18.28 -6.63 3.94
C THR A 29 16.87 -6.55 3.35
N ALA A 30 16.76 -6.60 2.03
CA ALA A 30 15.49 -6.58 1.33
C ALA A 30 14.70 -7.88 1.55
N GLY A 31 13.42 -7.76 1.82
CA GLY A 31 12.51 -8.90 1.88
C GLY A 31 12.32 -9.58 0.52
N SER A 32 11.97 -10.85 0.53
CA SER A 32 11.70 -11.65 -0.68
C SER A 32 10.27 -12.18 -0.74
N GLN A 33 9.51 -12.03 0.34
CA GLN A 33 8.16 -12.55 0.47
C GLN A 33 7.14 -11.43 0.40
N ARG A 34 5.99 -11.73 -0.19
CA ARG A 34 4.84 -10.83 -0.30
C ARG A 34 3.58 -11.54 0.24
N PRO A 35 3.46 -11.68 1.55
CA PRO A 35 2.34 -12.39 2.14
C PRO A 35 1.03 -11.60 1.97
N VAL A 36 -0.03 -12.31 1.60
CA VAL A 36 -1.40 -11.82 1.68
C VAL A 36 -2.00 -12.34 2.98
N ILE A 37 -2.50 -11.45 3.81
CA ILE A 37 -3.04 -11.74 5.13
C ILE A 37 -4.55 -11.91 5.02
N SER A 38 -5.08 -13.08 5.39
CA SER A 38 -6.51 -13.31 5.46
C SER A 38 -7.01 -12.98 6.88
N TYR A 39 -7.85 -11.95 6.99
CA TYR A 39 -8.41 -11.52 8.26
C TYR A 39 -9.88 -11.11 8.12
N ARG A 40 -10.76 -11.73 8.90
CA ARG A 40 -12.21 -11.46 8.91
C ARG A 40 -12.87 -11.46 7.52
N GLY A 41 -12.44 -12.37 6.65
CA GLY A 41 -12.96 -12.52 5.29
C GLY A 41 -12.39 -11.57 4.25
N TRP A 42 -11.47 -10.68 4.65
CA TRP A 42 -10.68 -9.81 3.78
C TRP A 42 -9.31 -10.41 3.51
N ASN A 43 -8.82 -10.23 2.31
CA ASN A 43 -7.42 -10.48 1.95
C ASN A 43 -6.68 -9.15 1.90
N ILE A 44 -5.65 -8.99 2.70
CA ILE A 44 -4.94 -7.73 2.92
C ILE A 44 -3.48 -7.89 2.48
N LEU A 45 -3.01 -7.00 1.61
CA LEU A 45 -1.59 -6.86 1.29
C LEU A 45 -1.03 -5.66 2.04
N LEU A 46 0.07 -5.88 2.78
CA LEU A 46 0.76 -4.84 3.53
C LEU A 46 2.11 -4.55 2.88
N LEU A 47 2.35 -3.29 2.48
CA LEU A 47 3.58 -2.83 1.85
C LEU A 47 4.15 -1.60 2.57
N VAL A 48 5.42 -1.27 2.30
CA VAL A 48 6.12 -0.19 3.00
C VAL A 48 6.68 0.85 2.04
N CYS A 49 6.19 2.08 2.16
CA CYS A 49 6.78 3.30 1.64
C CYS A 49 7.24 3.19 0.18
N TYR A 50 8.53 3.00 -0.05
CA TYR A 50 9.14 2.97 -1.37
C TYR A 50 8.61 1.86 -2.29
N ASP A 51 8.01 0.78 -1.73
CA ASP A 51 7.33 -0.27 -2.50
C ASP A 51 6.23 0.30 -3.40
N LEU A 52 5.63 1.44 -3.02
CA LEU A 52 4.62 2.14 -3.82
C LEU A 52 5.09 2.49 -5.24
N ARG A 53 6.39 2.70 -5.44
CA ARG A 53 6.96 3.02 -6.77
C ARG A 53 7.04 1.83 -7.72
N PHE A 54 6.82 0.63 -7.23
CA PHE A 54 7.05 -0.60 -7.99
C PHE A 54 5.72 -1.33 -8.27
N PRO A 55 5.06 -1.01 -9.42
CA PRO A 55 3.73 -1.53 -9.73
C PRO A 55 3.69 -3.05 -9.83
N VAL A 56 4.75 -3.69 -10.32
CA VAL A 56 4.82 -5.14 -10.46
C VAL A 56 4.74 -5.85 -9.11
N TRP A 57 5.36 -5.27 -8.06
CA TRP A 57 5.33 -5.84 -6.71
C TRP A 57 3.96 -5.71 -6.05
N SER A 58 3.25 -4.64 -6.34
CA SER A 58 1.89 -4.40 -5.82
C SER A 58 0.78 -4.92 -6.73
N ARG A 59 1.11 -5.55 -7.86
CA ARG A 59 0.10 -6.05 -8.80
C ARG A 59 -0.80 -7.10 -8.15
N ASN A 60 -2.11 -6.92 -8.28
CA ASN A 60 -3.12 -7.83 -7.80
C ASN A 60 -3.33 -8.97 -8.81
N VAL A 61 -2.64 -10.08 -8.60
CA VAL A 61 -2.73 -11.24 -9.49
C VAL A 61 -3.97 -12.07 -9.10
N ASN A 62 -4.88 -12.27 -10.05
CA ASN A 62 -6.10 -13.07 -9.84
C ASN A 62 -6.96 -12.60 -8.65
N ASN A 63 -6.98 -11.29 -8.36
CA ASN A 63 -7.68 -10.70 -7.20
C ASN A 63 -7.27 -11.34 -5.85
N GLU A 64 -6.00 -11.63 -5.67
CA GLU A 64 -5.47 -12.26 -4.46
C GLU A 64 -5.63 -11.42 -3.19
N TYR A 65 -5.80 -10.09 -3.32
CA TYR A 65 -6.09 -9.20 -2.18
C TYR A 65 -7.25 -8.24 -2.48
N ASP A 66 -7.91 -7.78 -1.43
CA ASP A 66 -9.06 -6.87 -1.45
C ASP A 66 -8.69 -5.46 -0.98
N LEU A 67 -7.73 -5.39 -0.05
CA LEU A 67 -7.22 -4.16 0.56
C LEU A 67 -5.69 -4.14 0.48
N LEU A 68 -5.15 -3.04 -0.04
CA LEU A 68 -3.72 -2.77 -0.07
C LEU A 68 -3.41 -1.63 0.91
N ILE A 69 -2.50 -1.87 1.86
CA ILE A 69 -2.10 -0.89 2.86
C ILE A 69 -0.63 -0.53 2.67
N TYR A 70 -0.35 0.76 2.61
CA TYR A 70 1.00 1.33 2.68
C TYR A 70 1.20 2.10 3.96
N VAL A 71 2.25 1.77 4.71
CA VAL A 71 2.76 2.59 5.82
C VAL A 71 4.05 3.27 5.39
N ALA A 72 4.20 4.58 5.64
CA ALA A 72 5.31 5.32 5.05
C ALA A 72 5.86 6.47 5.89
N ASN A 73 7.12 6.81 5.59
CA ASN A 73 7.75 8.10 5.83
C ASN A 73 7.98 8.74 4.45
N TRP A 74 6.93 9.32 3.84
CA TRP A 74 6.99 9.88 2.49
C TRP A 74 7.10 11.40 2.56
N PRO A 75 8.22 12.00 2.14
CA PRO A 75 8.50 13.42 2.39
C PRO A 75 7.81 14.36 1.39
N VAL A 76 7.64 15.61 1.83
CA VAL A 76 6.99 16.71 1.09
C VAL A 76 7.50 16.85 -0.36
N PRO A 77 8.82 16.85 -0.67
CA PRO A 77 9.27 17.03 -2.05
C PRO A 77 8.78 15.97 -3.04
N ARG A 78 8.27 14.85 -2.53
CA ARG A 78 7.74 13.75 -3.35
C ARG A 78 6.24 13.50 -3.11
N ARG A 79 5.53 14.42 -2.41
CA ARG A 79 4.13 14.26 -2.03
C ARG A 79 3.23 13.97 -3.24
N ARG A 80 3.37 14.71 -4.34
CA ARG A 80 2.57 14.46 -5.55
C ARG A 80 2.66 13.03 -6.07
N VAL A 81 3.83 12.40 -5.94
CA VAL A 81 4.01 11.01 -6.36
C VAL A 81 3.23 10.05 -5.45
N TRP A 82 3.22 10.32 -4.15
CA TRP A 82 2.43 9.57 -3.16
C TRP A 82 0.95 9.59 -3.53
N ASP A 83 0.39 10.78 -3.75
CA ASP A 83 -1.03 10.96 -4.04
C ASP A 83 -1.44 10.23 -5.34
N ILE A 84 -0.69 10.45 -6.42
CA ILE A 84 -0.98 9.85 -7.73
C ILE A 84 -0.84 8.31 -7.69
N LEU A 85 0.23 7.81 -7.09
CA LEU A 85 0.47 6.37 -7.12
C LEU A 85 -0.48 5.59 -6.21
N LEU A 86 -0.91 6.11 -5.06
CA LEU A 86 -1.91 5.44 -4.23
C LEU A 86 -3.23 5.29 -4.98
N GLN A 87 -3.69 6.36 -5.64
CA GLN A 87 -4.91 6.32 -6.43
C GLN A 87 -4.77 5.37 -7.63
N ALA A 88 -3.62 5.41 -8.32
CA ALA A 88 -3.33 4.49 -9.42
C ALA A 88 -3.37 3.02 -8.98
N ARG A 89 -2.80 2.71 -7.78
CA ARG A 89 -2.86 1.34 -7.23
C ARG A 89 -4.29 0.87 -6.97
N ALA A 90 -5.18 1.76 -6.54
CA ALA A 90 -6.59 1.42 -6.36
C ALA A 90 -7.26 1.07 -7.68
N LEU A 91 -7.05 1.91 -8.70
CA LEU A 91 -7.65 1.79 -10.02
C LEU A 91 -7.16 0.55 -10.78
N GLU A 92 -5.85 0.38 -10.92
CA GLU A 92 -5.26 -0.69 -11.74
C GLU A 92 -5.43 -2.09 -11.13
N ASN A 93 -5.61 -2.16 -9.80
CA ASN A 93 -5.75 -3.43 -9.07
C ASN A 93 -7.20 -3.74 -8.66
N ILE A 94 -8.13 -2.83 -8.93
CA ILE A 94 -9.54 -2.92 -8.51
C ILE A 94 -9.61 -3.37 -7.04
N SER A 95 -9.00 -2.58 -6.16
CA SER A 95 -8.91 -2.86 -4.72
C SER A 95 -9.04 -1.59 -3.91
N TYR A 96 -9.45 -1.71 -2.65
CA TYR A 96 -9.30 -0.60 -1.71
C TYR A 96 -7.82 -0.34 -1.45
N VAL A 97 -7.44 0.94 -1.30
CA VAL A 97 -6.07 1.33 -0.95
C VAL A 97 -6.08 2.26 0.23
N CYS A 98 -5.27 1.94 1.24
CA CYS A 98 -5.02 2.78 2.40
C CYS A 98 -3.55 3.19 2.41
N GLY A 99 -3.28 4.49 2.35
CA GLY A 99 -1.95 5.06 2.53
C GLY A 99 -1.87 5.78 3.86
N VAL A 100 -0.93 5.38 4.72
CA VAL A 100 -0.68 6.03 6.02
C VAL A 100 0.71 6.64 6.01
N ASN A 101 0.77 7.96 6.17
CA ASN A 101 2.02 8.70 6.15
C ASN A 101 2.14 9.61 7.39
N ARG A 102 3.36 9.80 7.86
CA ARG A 102 3.65 10.69 8.99
C ARG A 102 3.58 12.17 8.60
N ILE A 103 3.48 13.01 9.63
CA ILE A 103 3.74 14.47 9.57
C ILE A 103 5.02 14.83 10.34
N GLY A 104 5.36 16.11 10.33
CA GLY A 104 6.49 16.69 11.08
C GLY A 104 7.80 16.70 10.30
N THR A 105 8.90 16.77 11.02
CA THR A 105 10.26 16.82 10.46
C THR A 105 11.10 15.71 11.08
N ASP A 106 11.99 15.10 10.32
CA ASP A 106 12.91 14.08 10.83
C ASP A 106 14.24 14.69 11.33
N GLY A 107 15.13 13.82 11.84
CA GLY A 107 16.45 14.23 12.32
C GLY A 107 17.36 14.86 11.26
N ASN A 108 17.06 14.67 9.99
CA ASN A 108 17.78 15.26 8.84
C ASN A 108 17.08 16.53 8.30
N GLN A 109 16.14 17.10 9.06
CA GLN A 109 15.36 18.29 8.69
C GLN A 109 14.49 18.10 7.44
N ILE A 110 14.12 16.86 7.11
CA ILE A 110 13.24 16.55 5.99
C ILE A 110 11.78 16.68 6.47
N PRO A 111 10.95 17.54 5.80
CA PRO A 111 9.56 17.72 6.20
C PRO A 111 8.63 16.65 5.62
N TYR A 112 7.58 16.32 6.38
CA TYR A 112 6.51 15.39 6.04
C TYR A 112 5.16 16.06 6.25
N SER A 113 4.31 16.02 5.22
CA SER A 113 3.00 16.69 5.24
C SER A 113 1.82 15.77 5.52
N GLY A 114 2.05 14.50 5.82
CA GLY A 114 0.96 13.55 5.91
C GLY A 114 0.44 13.11 4.55
N GLY A 115 -0.84 13.31 4.27
CA GLY A 115 -1.51 12.79 3.09
C GLY A 115 -1.95 11.33 3.29
N SER A 116 -2.35 11.00 4.51
CA SER A 116 -2.99 9.73 4.80
C SER A 116 -4.38 9.70 4.19
N VAL A 117 -4.69 8.64 3.42
CA VAL A 117 -5.91 8.55 2.60
C VAL A 117 -6.42 7.13 2.51
N ILE A 118 -7.71 7.00 2.22
CA ILE A 118 -8.36 5.73 1.84
C ILE A 118 -9.06 5.95 0.50
N TYR A 119 -8.73 5.12 -0.49
CA TYR A 119 -9.36 5.12 -1.81
C TYR A 119 -10.26 3.92 -2.03
N SER A 120 -11.37 4.15 -2.77
CA SER A 120 -12.23 3.09 -3.29
C SER A 120 -11.54 2.35 -4.45
N PRO A 121 -12.04 1.16 -4.86
CA PRO A 121 -11.56 0.45 -6.06
C PRO A 121 -11.75 1.23 -7.37
N LYS A 122 -12.53 2.31 -7.34
CA LYS A 122 -12.74 3.24 -8.48
C LYS A 122 -11.88 4.49 -8.39
N GLY A 123 -10.99 4.56 -7.39
CA GLY A 123 -10.10 5.71 -7.18
C GLY A 123 -10.77 6.90 -6.47
N ASP A 124 -12.01 6.75 -5.97
CA ASP A 124 -12.66 7.81 -5.21
C ASP A 124 -12.03 7.95 -3.83
N LEU A 125 -11.84 9.18 -3.38
CA LEU A 125 -11.39 9.47 -2.01
C LEU A 125 -12.53 9.18 -1.02
N LEU A 126 -12.35 8.18 -0.16
CA LEU A 126 -13.32 7.80 0.87
C LEU A 126 -13.09 8.55 2.19
N ALA A 127 -11.82 8.71 2.57
CA ALA A 127 -11.43 9.44 3.77
C ALA A 127 -9.99 9.94 3.66
N SER A 128 -9.68 11.03 4.35
CA SER A 128 -8.32 11.57 4.44
C SER A 128 -8.11 12.30 5.76
N VAL A 129 -6.84 12.43 6.15
CA VAL A 129 -6.41 13.35 7.21
C VAL A 129 -5.90 14.62 6.54
N PRO A 130 -6.24 15.83 7.03
CA PRO A 130 -5.72 17.08 6.48
C PRO A 130 -4.20 17.13 6.49
N ASP A 131 -3.62 17.88 5.54
CA ASP A 131 -2.18 18.03 5.46
C ASP A 131 -1.63 18.78 6.68
N TYR A 132 -0.47 18.33 7.15
CA TYR A 132 0.23 18.86 8.33
C TYR A 132 -0.52 18.71 9.67
N GLU A 133 -1.61 17.94 9.70
CA GLU A 133 -2.37 17.68 10.91
C GLU A 133 -2.19 16.25 11.38
N GLU A 134 -2.07 16.07 12.69
CA GLU A 134 -2.20 14.78 13.34
C GLU A 134 -3.68 14.42 13.48
N GLY A 135 -4.05 13.20 13.07
CA GLY A 135 -5.45 12.82 13.12
C GLY A 135 -5.71 11.39 12.69
N THR A 136 -6.98 11.03 12.72
CA THR A 136 -7.49 9.76 12.24
C THR A 136 -8.55 9.99 11.17
N ALA A 137 -8.59 9.10 10.19
CA ALA A 137 -9.63 9.07 9.16
C ALA A 137 -10.24 7.67 9.14
N THR A 138 -11.57 7.61 9.04
CA THR A 138 -12.33 6.35 9.04
C THR A 138 -13.21 6.27 7.81
N ALA A 139 -13.22 5.11 7.15
CA ALA A 139 -14.14 4.80 6.07
C ALA A 139 -14.73 3.39 6.27
N THR A 140 -15.98 3.20 5.86
CA THR A 140 -16.56 1.87 5.75
C THR A 140 -16.21 1.29 4.39
N LEU A 141 -15.60 0.11 4.39
CA LEU A 141 -15.27 -0.64 3.19
C LEU A 141 -16.27 -1.79 3.05
N ASP A 142 -16.78 -2.00 1.84
CA ASP A 142 -17.75 -3.05 1.55
C ASP A 142 -17.19 -4.09 0.58
N LEU A 143 -16.96 -5.29 1.10
CA LEU A 143 -16.40 -6.39 0.33
C LEU A 143 -17.38 -6.92 -0.73
N SER A 144 -18.69 -6.81 -0.49
CA SER A 144 -19.70 -7.26 -1.45
C SER A 144 -19.74 -6.35 -2.68
N VAL A 145 -19.61 -5.03 -2.47
CA VAL A 145 -19.51 -4.02 -3.54
C VAL A 145 -18.23 -4.22 -4.36
N LEU A 146 -17.11 -4.51 -3.72
CA LEU A 146 -15.86 -4.83 -4.42
C LEU A 146 -16.01 -6.08 -5.30
N ARG A 147 -16.58 -7.15 -4.76
CA ARG A 147 -16.79 -8.41 -5.48
C ARG A 147 -17.72 -8.23 -6.67
N GLU A 148 -18.82 -7.50 -6.48
CA GLU A 148 -19.76 -7.18 -7.55
C GLU A 148 -19.06 -6.36 -8.67
N PHE A 149 -18.25 -5.36 -8.30
CA PHE A 149 -17.51 -4.56 -9.28
C PHE A 149 -16.54 -5.41 -10.09
N ARG A 150 -15.76 -6.29 -9.45
CA ARG A 150 -14.86 -7.24 -10.12
C ARG A 150 -15.58 -8.24 -11.04
N GLN A 151 -16.83 -8.61 -10.71
CA GLN A 151 -17.65 -9.45 -11.59
C GLN A 151 -18.14 -8.69 -12.81
N LYS A 152 -18.60 -7.43 -12.64
CA LYS A 152 -19.10 -6.58 -13.72
C LYS A 152 -17.99 -6.08 -14.64
N PHE A 153 -16.80 -5.86 -14.11
CA PHE A 153 -15.62 -5.41 -14.84
C PHE A 153 -14.41 -6.32 -14.53
N PRO A 154 -14.34 -7.50 -15.16
CA PRO A 154 -13.34 -8.51 -14.83
C PRO A 154 -12.00 -8.29 -15.52
N ALA A 155 -11.45 -7.06 -15.49
CA ALA A 155 -10.20 -6.68 -16.16
C ALA A 155 -8.99 -7.55 -15.75
N TRP A 156 -9.03 -8.18 -14.58
CA TRP A 156 -7.99 -9.11 -14.14
C TRP A 156 -7.86 -10.36 -15.02
N LYS A 157 -8.93 -10.73 -15.77
CA LYS A 157 -8.91 -11.87 -16.68
C LYS A 157 -8.13 -11.59 -17.97
N ASP A 158 -7.97 -10.31 -18.30
CA ASP A 158 -7.27 -9.86 -19.50
C ASP A 158 -5.79 -9.53 -19.20
N ALA A 159 -5.36 -9.72 -17.94
CA ALA A 159 -4.01 -9.41 -17.51
C ALA A 159 -3.00 -10.46 -18.00
N ASP A 160 -1.83 -9.99 -18.40
CA ASP A 160 -0.72 -10.86 -18.78
C ASP A 160 -0.20 -11.65 -17.58
N ALA A 161 0.24 -12.88 -17.83
CA ALA A 161 0.99 -13.66 -16.85
C ALA A 161 2.44 -13.20 -16.82
N PHE A 162 3.01 -13.05 -15.62
CA PHE A 162 4.40 -12.67 -15.44
C PHE A 162 5.01 -13.38 -14.21
N SER A 163 6.34 -13.41 -14.14
CA SER A 163 7.06 -13.86 -12.95
C SER A 163 8.08 -12.81 -12.51
N ILE A 164 8.21 -12.63 -11.21
CA ILE A 164 9.20 -11.74 -10.63
C ILE A 164 10.45 -12.54 -10.33
N ARG A 165 11.55 -12.22 -11.02
CA ARG A 165 12.87 -12.74 -10.67
C ARG A 165 13.47 -11.82 -9.62
N LEU A 166 13.75 -12.36 -8.45
CA LEU A 166 14.51 -11.64 -7.44
C LEU A 166 15.96 -11.62 -7.90
N TRP A 167 16.57 -10.42 -7.95
CA TRP A 167 18.01 -10.33 -8.19
C TRP A 167 18.70 -11.01 -7.00
N ASN A 168 19.39 -12.10 -7.27
CA ASN A 168 20.38 -12.62 -6.34
C ASN A 168 21.55 -11.66 -6.40
N GLU A 169 21.88 -11.04 -5.31
CA GLU A 169 23.10 -10.24 -5.15
C GLU A 169 24.33 -11.12 -5.25
#